data_ce15f849c40da0730c3096a413817497
#
_entry.id   ce15f849c40da0730c3096a413817497
#
_cell.length_a   1.000
_cell.length_b   1.000
_cell.length_c   1.000
_cell.angle_alpha   90.00
_cell.angle_beta   90.00
_cell.angle_gamma   90.00
#
_symmetry.space_group_name_H-M   'P 1'
#
loop_
_entity.id
_entity.type
_entity.pdbx_description
1 polymer ?
#
loop_
_entity_poly.entity_id
_entity_poly.type
_entity_poly.pdbx_seq_one_letter_code
_entity_poly.pdbx_strand_id
1 'polypeptide(L)'
;ASDVYKRQMQNLREEHGYTYGVVSAMVNFEREGYFAIAAQVGADVTQEALREIYAEIERLGAEPMPEAELELVKNMMTGEMMRILDGPFGIADVTIENILCGCDNTVIGSNIRRIREMTPAGVQQLARKYLRREDLVTVVAGAEKPAGM
;
A
#
# COMPACT_ATOMS: atom_id res chain seq x y z
N ALA A 1 0.80 -3.00 1.24
CA ALA A 1 0.27 -2.04 0.27
C ALA A 1 -1.18 -2.37 -0.13
N SER A 2 -1.51 -3.63 -0.44
CA SER A 2 -2.86 -3.96 -0.92
C SER A 2 -3.96 -3.84 0.16
N ASP A 3 -3.65 -3.98 1.44
CA ASP A 3 -4.60 -3.80 2.54
C ASP A 3 -5.00 -2.36 2.75
N VAL A 4 -4.01 -1.48 2.77
CA VAL A 4 -4.25 -0.04 2.84
C VAL A 4 -5.10 0.38 1.64
N TYR A 5 -4.77 -0.13 0.45
CA TYR A 5 -5.54 0.12 -0.77
C TYR A 5 -7.00 -0.35 -0.65
N LYS A 6 -7.25 -1.57 -0.19
CA LYS A 6 -8.61 -2.12 -0.08
C LYS A 6 -9.45 -1.34 0.92
N ARG A 7 -8.92 -1.06 2.10
CA ARG A 7 -9.61 -0.27 3.13
C ARG A 7 -9.83 1.17 2.67
N GLN A 8 -8.85 1.79 2.03
CA GLN A 8 -8.98 3.14 1.50
C GLN A 8 -10.00 3.20 0.35
N MET A 9 -10.03 2.19 -0.54
CA MET A 9 -11.04 2.10 -1.59
C MET A 9 -12.44 1.95 -1.01
N GLN A 10 -12.61 1.10 0.00
CA GLN A 10 -13.89 0.92 0.66
C GLN A 10 -14.33 2.21 1.34
N ASN A 11 -13.49 2.83 2.16
CA ASN A 11 -13.79 4.04 2.89
C ASN A 11 -14.00 5.24 1.93
N LEU A 12 -13.01 5.57 1.12
CA LEU A 12 -13.02 6.80 0.31
C LEU A 12 -13.95 6.74 -0.90
N ARG A 13 -14.12 5.56 -1.49
CA ARG A 13 -14.95 5.41 -2.70
C ARG A 13 -16.35 4.90 -2.39
N GLU A 14 -16.47 3.81 -1.64
CA GLU A 14 -17.75 3.12 -1.43
C GLU A 14 -18.58 3.78 -0.32
N GLU A 15 -17.96 4.19 0.79
CA GLU A 15 -18.67 4.78 1.93
C GLU A 15 -18.85 6.28 1.80
N HIS A 16 -17.84 7.01 1.32
CA HIS A 16 -17.86 8.48 1.26
C HIS A 16 -17.96 9.06 -0.16
N GLY A 17 -17.63 8.29 -1.20
CA GLY A 17 -17.71 8.79 -2.58
C GLY A 17 -16.72 9.91 -2.91
N TYR A 18 -15.65 10.09 -2.12
CA TYR A 18 -14.68 11.19 -2.25
C TYR A 18 -13.75 11.05 -3.43
N THR A 19 -13.54 9.84 -3.93
CA THR A 19 -12.55 9.58 -4.98
C THR A 19 -13.01 8.57 -6.01
N TYR A 20 -12.52 8.73 -7.24
CA TYR A 20 -12.64 7.74 -8.30
C TYR A 20 -11.59 6.61 -8.18
N GLY A 21 -10.53 6.83 -7.41
CA GLY A 21 -9.50 5.83 -7.17
C GLY A 21 -8.47 6.29 -6.14
N VAL A 22 -8.07 5.34 -5.29
CA VAL A 22 -6.93 5.44 -4.37
C VAL A 22 -5.96 4.36 -4.76
N VAL A 23 -4.68 4.66 -4.80
CA VAL A 23 -3.62 3.71 -5.07
C VAL A 23 -2.58 3.80 -3.98
N SER A 24 -2.14 2.66 -3.46
CA SER A 24 -0.95 2.58 -2.61
C SER A 24 0.12 1.75 -3.29
N ALA A 25 1.35 2.22 -3.24
CA ALA A 25 2.49 1.57 -3.88
C ALA A 25 3.74 1.63 -3.00
N MET A 26 4.55 0.58 -3.08
CA MET A 26 5.91 0.58 -2.59
C MET A 26 6.85 0.75 -3.78
N VAL A 27 7.66 1.79 -3.75
CA VAL A 27 8.70 2.02 -4.76
C VAL A 27 10.04 1.67 -4.15
N ASN A 28 10.76 0.76 -4.78
CA ASN A 28 12.03 0.24 -4.31
C ASN A 28 13.16 0.66 -5.25
N PHE A 29 14.28 1.07 -4.66
CA PHE A 29 15.55 1.31 -5.32
C PHE A 29 16.64 0.45 -4.66
N GLU A 30 17.83 0.43 -5.23
CA GLU A 30 18.94 -0.38 -4.69
C GLU A 30 19.26 -0.09 -3.22
N ARG A 31 19.19 1.16 -2.80
CA ARG A 31 19.62 1.60 -1.44
C ARG A 31 18.53 2.23 -0.62
N GLU A 32 17.41 2.56 -1.21
CA GLU A 32 16.31 3.27 -0.56
C GLU A 32 14.98 2.90 -1.20
N GLY A 33 13.88 3.36 -0.61
CA GLY A 33 12.54 3.17 -1.14
C GLY A 33 11.56 4.04 -0.40
N TYR A 34 10.36 4.17 -0.94
CA TYR A 34 9.28 4.88 -0.26
C TYR A 34 7.94 4.18 -0.47
N PHE A 35 7.07 4.37 0.49
CA PHE A 35 5.66 4.00 0.39
C PHE A 35 4.86 5.25 0.02
N ALA A 36 3.99 5.16 -0.97
CA ALA A 36 3.16 6.26 -1.41
C ALA A 36 1.68 5.86 -1.42
N ILE A 37 0.83 6.80 -1.07
CA ILE A 37 -0.61 6.73 -1.27
C ILE A 37 -0.97 7.90 -2.18
N ALA A 38 -1.64 7.64 -3.28
CA ALA A 38 -2.11 8.65 -4.21
C ALA A 38 -3.63 8.53 -4.39
N ALA A 39 -4.32 9.64 -4.32
CA ALA A 39 -5.76 9.72 -4.53
C ALA A 39 -6.12 10.92 -5.40
N GLN A 40 -7.11 10.75 -6.27
CA GLN A 40 -7.74 11.85 -7.01
C GLN A 40 -9.08 12.14 -6.36
N VAL A 41 -9.21 13.33 -5.78
CA VAL A 41 -10.40 13.74 -5.01
C VAL A 41 -10.90 15.12 -5.50
N GLY A 42 -12.16 15.41 -5.25
CA GLY A 42 -12.68 16.76 -5.45
C GLY A 42 -11.99 17.78 -4.55
N ALA A 43 -11.81 19.01 -5.02
CA ALA A 43 -11.15 20.06 -4.24
C ALA A 43 -11.88 20.35 -2.93
N ASP A 44 -13.21 20.25 -2.95
CA ASP A 44 -14.12 20.48 -1.83
C ASP A 44 -14.03 19.43 -0.72
N VAL A 45 -13.59 18.19 -1.03
CA VAL A 45 -13.49 17.08 -0.09
C VAL A 45 -12.04 16.65 0.21
N THR A 46 -11.05 17.43 -0.25
CA THR A 46 -9.62 17.08 -0.09
C THR A 46 -9.23 16.91 1.38
N GLN A 47 -9.71 17.78 2.27
CA GLN A 47 -9.36 17.72 3.70
C GLN A 47 -9.97 16.51 4.39
N GLU A 48 -11.22 16.18 4.05
CA GLU A 48 -11.93 15.00 4.55
C GLU A 48 -11.20 13.73 4.09
N ALA A 49 -10.88 13.63 2.81
CA ALA A 49 -10.13 12.50 2.26
C ALA A 49 -8.75 12.30 2.93
N LEU A 50 -8.03 13.38 3.18
CA LEU A 50 -6.76 13.32 3.92
C LEU A 50 -6.95 12.82 5.35
N ARG A 51 -7.99 13.28 6.06
CA ARG A 51 -8.28 12.79 7.42
C ARG A 51 -8.56 11.30 7.43
N GLU A 52 -9.36 10.80 6.47
CA GLU A 52 -9.66 9.38 6.36
C GLU A 52 -8.41 8.54 6.05
N ILE A 53 -7.55 9.01 5.14
CA ILE A 53 -6.29 8.33 4.84
C ILE A 53 -5.42 8.21 6.10
N TYR A 54 -5.29 9.30 6.86
CA TYR A 54 -4.52 9.28 8.11
C TYR A 54 -5.17 8.38 9.17
N ALA A 55 -6.48 8.42 9.32
CA ALA A 55 -7.21 7.57 10.26
C ALA A 55 -7.00 6.08 9.97
N GLU A 56 -7.02 5.67 8.69
CA GLU A 56 -6.76 4.28 8.31
C GLU A 56 -5.31 3.86 8.59
N ILE A 57 -4.33 4.75 8.38
CA ILE A 57 -2.93 4.49 8.73
C ILE A 57 -2.77 4.32 10.24
N GLU A 58 -3.35 5.21 11.04
CA GLU A 58 -3.30 5.15 12.50
C GLU A 58 -3.97 3.88 13.02
N ARG A 59 -5.12 3.50 12.44
CA ARG A 59 -5.86 2.29 12.78
C ARG A 59 -5.05 1.00 12.56
N LEU A 60 -4.28 0.91 11.46
CA LEU A 60 -3.40 -0.24 11.21
C LEU A 60 -2.32 -0.40 12.30
N GLY A 61 -1.85 0.70 12.87
CA GLY A 61 -0.92 0.68 13.99
C GLY A 61 -1.60 0.44 15.35
N ALA A 62 -2.84 0.91 15.53
CA ALA A 62 -3.55 0.82 16.80
C ALA A 62 -4.12 -0.57 17.07
N GLU A 63 -4.71 -1.20 16.06
CA GLU A 63 -5.47 -2.44 16.19
C GLU A 63 -4.93 -3.53 15.26
N PRO A 64 -4.83 -4.79 15.72
CA PRO A 64 -4.52 -5.89 14.83
C PRO A 64 -5.68 -6.10 13.85
N MET A 65 -5.36 -6.32 12.58
CA MET A 65 -6.37 -6.62 11.57
C MET A 65 -7.02 -7.99 11.82
N PRO A 66 -8.29 -8.20 11.39
CA PRO A 66 -8.93 -9.50 11.46
C PRO A 66 -8.17 -10.56 10.65
N GLU A 67 -8.03 -11.77 11.19
CA GLU A 67 -7.33 -12.89 10.52
C GLU A 67 -7.92 -13.19 9.14
N ALA A 68 -9.25 -13.18 9.01
CA ALA A 68 -9.93 -13.44 7.73
C ALA A 68 -9.57 -12.38 6.66
N GLU A 69 -9.38 -11.13 7.05
CA GLU A 69 -8.95 -10.06 6.17
C GLU A 69 -7.50 -10.26 5.73
N LEU A 70 -6.63 -10.60 6.67
CA LEU A 70 -5.23 -10.90 6.36
C LEU A 70 -5.09 -12.08 5.40
N GLU A 71 -5.85 -13.16 5.60
CA GLU A 71 -5.83 -14.32 4.69
C GLU A 71 -6.30 -13.96 3.28
N LEU A 72 -7.33 -13.13 3.16
CA LEU A 72 -7.77 -12.64 1.86
C LEU A 72 -6.66 -11.88 1.13
N VAL A 73 -5.95 -11.03 1.84
CA VAL A 73 -4.84 -10.24 1.28
C VAL A 73 -3.66 -11.11 0.91
N LYS A 74 -3.26 -12.07 1.75
CA LYS A 74 -2.21 -13.05 1.43
C LYS A 74 -2.53 -13.78 0.13
N ASN A 75 -3.78 -14.23 -0.03
CA ASN A 75 -4.23 -14.91 -1.24
C ASN A 75 -4.19 -14.00 -2.47
N MET A 76 -4.64 -12.74 -2.34
CA MET A 76 -4.55 -11.75 -3.41
C MET A 76 -3.09 -11.50 -3.83
N MET A 77 -2.20 -11.21 -2.86
CA MET A 77 -0.80 -10.90 -3.15
C MET A 77 -0.06 -12.10 -3.77
N THR A 78 -0.27 -13.29 -3.24
CA THR A 78 0.37 -14.49 -3.80
C THR A 78 -0.19 -14.84 -5.17
N GLY A 79 -1.49 -14.69 -5.40
CA GLY A 79 -2.13 -14.89 -6.70
C GLY A 79 -1.62 -13.89 -7.75
N GLU A 80 -1.48 -12.62 -7.38
CA GLU A 80 -0.92 -11.60 -8.26
C GLU A 80 0.54 -11.87 -8.62
N MET A 81 1.37 -12.28 -7.66
CA MET A 81 2.75 -12.68 -7.93
C MET A 81 2.82 -13.86 -8.90
N MET A 82 1.97 -14.88 -8.71
CA MET A 82 1.92 -16.02 -9.62
C MET A 82 1.47 -15.61 -11.02
N ARG A 83 0.50 -14.71 -11.14
CA ARG A 83 0.04 -14.16 -12.42
C ARG A 83 1.13 -13.40 -13.16
N ILE A 84 1.91 -12.57 -12.45
CA ILE A 84 3.03 -11.82 -13.04
C ILE A 84 4.12 -12.78 -13.54
N LEU A 85 4.35 -13.87 -12.84
CA LEU A 85 5.35 -14.88 -13.20
C LEU A 85 4.86 -15.89 -14.23
N ASP A 86 3.62 -15.76 -14.71
CA ASP A 86 3.05 -16.65 -15.72
C ASP A 86 3.50 -16.22 -17.12
N GLY A 87 4.66 -16.70 -17.50
CA GLY A 87 5.23 -16.48 -18.82
C GLY A 87 6.60 -15.81 -18.84
N PRO A 88 7.32 -15.92 -19.97
CA PRO A 88 8.71 -15.50 -20.07
C PRO A 88 8.91 -13.99 -19.92
N PHE A 89 7.96 -13.18 -20.38
CA PHE A 89 8.05 -11.72 -20.29
C PHE A 89 7.91 -11.25 -18.84
N GLY A 90 6.92 -11.76 -18.10
CA GLY A 90 6.76 -11.41 -16.70
C GLY A 90 7.96 -11.84 -15.84
N ILE A 91 8.53 -13.01 -16.11
CA ILE A 91 9.76 -13.46 -15.45
C ILE A 91 10.93 -12.53 -15.78
N ALA A 92 11.06 -12.11 -17.05
CA ALA A 92 12.11 -11.20 -17.48
C ALA A 92 11.98 -9.83 -16.80
N ASP A 93 10.78 -9.24 -16.76
CA ASP A 93 10.52 -7.95 -16.12
C ASP A 93 10.87 -8.00 -14.63
N VAL A 94 10.38 -8.99 -13.89
CA VAL A 94 10.70 -9.17 -12.47
C VAL A 94 12.20 -9.39 -12.25
N THR A 95 12.87 -10.12 -13.15
CA THR A 95 14.31 -10.33 -13.08
C THR A 95 15.08 -9.02 -13.25
N ILE A 96 14.67 -8.18 -14.19
CA ILE A 96 15.27 -6.87 -14.41
C ILE A 96 15.08 -5.99 -13.17
N GLU A 97 13.87 -5.93 -12.63
CA GLU A 97 13.58 -5.15 -11.41
C GLU A 97 14.43 -5.63 -10.22
N ASN A 98 14.55 -6.94 -10.02
CA ASN A 98 15.40 -7.50 -8.96
C ASN A 98 16.87 -7.10 -9.13
N ILE A 99 17.42 -7.19 -10.33
CA ILE A 99 18.79 -6.77 -10.64
C ILE A 99 18.99 -5.28 -10.36
N LEU A 100 18.06 -4.43 -10.79
CA LEU A 100 18.12 -2.99 -10.55
C LEU A 100 18.04 -2.63 -9.05
N CYS A 101 17.40 -3.49 -8.25
CA CYS A 101 17.38 -3.36 -6.79
C CYS A 101 18.56 -4.06 -6.09
N GLY A 102 19.57 -4.55 -6.82
CA GLY A 102 20.72 -5.25 -6.25
C GLY A 102 20.38 -6.66 -5.70
N CYS A 103 19.28 -7.25 -6.19
CA CYS A 103 18.79 -8.57 -5.76
C CYS A 103 18.89 -9.59 -6.90
N ASP A 104 18.71 -10.85 -6.57
CA ASP A 104 18.48 -11.93 -7.50
C ASP A 104 17.07 -12.54 -7.36
N ASN A 105 16.72 -13.51 -8.20
CA ASN A 105 15.38 -14.10 -8.20
C ASN A 105 15.06 -14.96 -6.96
N THR A 106 16.01 -15.22 -6.08
CA THR A 106 15.72 -15.91 -4.79
C THR A 106 14.82 -15.09 -3.89
N VAL A 107 14.79 -13.75 -4.09
CA VAL A 107 13.89 -12.83 -3.40
C VAL A 107 12.42 -13.14 -3.64
N ILE A 108 12.06 -13.68 -4.80
CA ILE A 108 10.67 -14.01 -5.15
C ILE A 108 10.14 -15.07 -4.17
N GLY A 109 10.87 -16.19 -4.02
CA GLY A 109 10.47 -17.25 -3.10
C GLY A 109 10.45 -16.79 -1.64
N SER A 110 11.40 -15.95 -1.25
CA SER A 110 11.46 -15.39 0.10
C SER A 110 10.30 -14.44 0.39
N ASN A 111 9.87 -13.63 -0.57
CA ASN A 111 8.72 -12.72 -0.42
C ASN A 111 7.41 -13.51 -0.33
N ILE A 112 7.20 -14.53 -1.16
CA ILE A 112 6.02 -15.41 -1.05
C ILE A 112 5.95 -16.04 0.34
N ARG A 113 7.07 -16.55 0.85
CA ARG A 113 7.13 -17.13 2.19
C ARG A 113 6.77 -16.10 3.27
N ARG A 114 7.39 -14.91 3.24
CA ARG A 114 7.11 -13.83 4.19
C ARG A 114 5.64 -13.40 4.18
N ILE A 115 5.01 -13.32 3.00
CA ILE A 115 3.59 -13.02 2.87
C ILE A 115 2.76 -14.11 3.57
N ARG A 116 3.04 -15.38 3.31
CA ARG A 116 2.30 -16.51 3.90
C ARG A 116 2.46 -16.62 5.41
N GLU A 117 3.65 -16.31 5.94
CA GLU A 117 3.97 -16.37 7.36
C GLU A 117 3.53 -15.11 8.13
N MET A 118 3.06 -14.07 7.45
CA MET A 118 2.62 -12.84 8.10
C MET A 118 1.44 -13.09 9.04
N THR A 119 1.47 -12.42 10.19
CA THR A 119 0.40 -12.46 11.20
C THR A 119 -0.20 -11.08 11.41
N PRO A 120 -1.44 -10.97 11.97
CA PRO A 120 -2.04 -9.67 12.29
C PRO A 120 -1.13 -8.80 13.17
N ALA A 121 -0.49 -9.40 14.17
CA ALA A 121 0.47 -8.71 15.03
C ALA A 121 1.72 -8.24 14.24
N GLY A 122 2.17 -9.05 13.28
CA GLY A 122 3.29 -8.68 12.41
C GLY A 122 2.96 -7.47 11.53
N VAL A 123 1.76 -7.44 10.94
CA VAL A 123 1.28 -6.27 10.18
C VAL A 123 1.22 -5.02 11.05
N GLN A 124 0.65 -5.14 12.26
CA GLN A 124 0.57 -4.03 13.22
C GLN A 124 1.95 -3.50 13.61
N GLN A 125 2.93 -4.39 13.86
CA GLN A 125 4.29 -3.99 14.17
C GLN A 125 4.96 -3.23 13.01
N LEU A 126 4.76 -3.70 11.77
CA LEU A 126 5.28 -3.04 10.59
C LEU A 126 4.63 -1.66 10.39
N ALA A 127 3.30 -1.56 10.57
CA ALA A 127 2.60 -0.29 10.50
C ALA A 127 3.15 0.72 11.52
N ARG A 128 3.29 0.33 12.78
CA ARG A 128 3.89 1.17 13.84
C ARG A 128 5.33 1.61 13.54
N LYS A 129 6.08 0.77 12.85
CA LYS A 129 7.49 1.07 12.52
C LYS A 129 7.63 2.00 11.33
N TYR A 130 6.82 1.82 10.29
CA TYR A 130 7.06 2.44 8.99
C TYR A 130 5.98 3.44 8.55
N LEU A 131 4.78 3.40 9.16
CA LEU A 131 3.66 4.25 8.77
C LEU A 131 3.32 5.25 9.90
N ARG A 132 4.34 5.88 10.47
CA ARG A 132 4.13 6.91 11.50
C ARG A 132 3.72 8.22 10.85
N ARG A 133 2.71 8.86 11.41
CA ARG A 133 2.16 10.09 10.86
C ARG A 133 3.20 11.22 10.74
N GLU A 134 4.10 11.32 11.71
CA GLU A 134 5.18 12.30 11.74
C GLU A 134 6.22 12.13 10.62
N ASP A 135 6.29 10.95 10.02
CA ASP A 135 7.22 10.66 8.90
C ASP A 135 6.56 10.82 7.52
N LEU A 136 5.25 11.12 7.48
CA LEU A 136 4.51 11.24 6.23
C LEU A 136 4.61 12.65 5.67
N VAL A 137 4.97 12.74 4.40
CA VAL A 137 4.94 13.98 3.63
C VAL A 137 3.68 14.03 2.80
N THR A 138 2.87 15.08 2.96
CA THR A 138 1.65 15.28 2.19
C THR A 138 1.89 16.31 1.09
N VAL A 139 1.56 15.93 -0.14
CA VAL A 139 1.60 16.82 -1.31
C VAL A 139 0.20 16.90 -1.89
N VAL A 140 -0.33 18.11 -2.00
CA VAL A 140 -1.62 18.38 -2.64
C VAL A 140 -1.38 19.26 -3.86
N ALA A 141 -1.88 18.82 -5.01
CA ALA A 141 -1.83 19.59 -6.25
C ALA A 141 -3.26 19.75 -6.80
N GLY A 142 -3.66 20.98 -7.12
CA GLY A 142 -5.00 21.30 -7.62
C GLY A 142 -5.17 22.78 -7.93
N ALA A 143 -6.38 23.15 -8.36
CA ALA A 143 -6.67 24.52 -8.81
C ALA A 143 -6.71 25.56 -7.68
N GLU A 144 -7.05 25.15 -6.43
CA GLU A 144 -7.15 26.04 -5.28
C GLU A 144 -6.55 25.38 -4.03
N LYS A 145 -5.96 26.19 -3.13
CA LYS A 145 -5.55 25.71 -1.82
C LYS A 145 -6.79 25.28 -1.04
N PRO A 146 -6.83 24.04 -0.49
CA PRO A 146 -7.89 23.68 0.44
C PRO A 146 -7.92 24.67 1.61
N ALA A 147 -9.11 25.14 1.99
CA ALA A 147 -9.25 26.04 3.12
C ALA A 147 -8.74 25.37 4.39
N GLY A 148 -7.70 25.92 5.01
CA GLY A 148 -7.15 25.44 6.29
C GLY A 148 -5.84 24.69 6.25
N MET A 149 -5.09 24.67 5.13
CA MET A 149 -3.68 24.29 5.12
C MET A 149 -2.76 25.44 5.52
#